data_05361c17fa31f38e8e1d1ae110e0bf85
#
_entry.id   05361c17fa31f38e8e1d1ae110e0bf85
#
_cell.length_a   1.000
_cell.length_b   1.000
_cell.length_c   1.000
_cell.angle_alpha   90.00
_cell.angle_beta   90.00
_cell.angle_gamma   90.00
#
_symmetry.space_group_name_H-M   'P 1'
#
loop_
_entity.id
_entity.type
_entity.pdbx_description
1 polymer ?
#
loop_
_entity_poly.entity_id
_entity_poly.type
_entity_poly.pdbx_seq_one_letter_code
_entity_poly.pdbx_strand_id
1 'polypeptide(L)'
;GRDLYISEGCYNCHSQMIRPIISETKRYGEYSKPGESVYDHPFQWGSRRIGPDLARIGGVRSDSWHISHFYDPRGEVDQSIMPSYGWLLKKKIDYKSIPLRMKANRAVGVPYTDEQIATAIEDAETQAAEINARFLEEKQGPFVTYDGEELDLSDTQVIAMVAYLQRLGTDLAKPAPVEDAPEEDGVTPAEPTETVAADTDEKLSEAR
;
A
#
# COMPACT_ATOMS: atom_id res chain seq x y z
N GLY A 1 4.56 -2.30 -9.96
CA GLY A 1 4.84 -1.31 -8.91
C GLY A 1 5.81 -1.82 -7.86
N ARG A 2 5.52 -2.97 -7.22
CA ARG A 2 6.35 -3.53 -6.16
C ARG A 2 7.83 -3.70 -6.56
N ASP A 3 8.10 -4.27 -7.73
CA ASP A 3 9.47 -4.49 -8.18
C ASP A 3 10.20 -3.16 -8.43
N LEU A 4 9.49 -2.13 -8.87
CA LEU A 4 10.02 -0.77 -8.97
C LEU A 4 10.34 -0.20 -7.59
N TYR A 5 9.44 -0.36 -6.62
CA TYR A 5 9.66 0.06 -5.24
C TYR A 5 10.93 -0.55 -4.65
N ILE A 6 11.20 -1.83 -4.95
CA ILE A 6 12.42 -2.52 -4.52
C ILE A 6 13.63 -2.01 -5.28
N SER A 7 13.56 -1.92 -6.62
CA SER A 7 14.70 -1.53 -7.45
C SER A 7 15.14 -0.08 -7.25
N GLU A 8 14.19 0.81 -6.98
CA GLU A 8 14.47 2.22 -6.68
C GLU A 8 14.89 2.44 -5.20
N GLY A 9 14.84 1.39 -4.37
CA GLY A 9 15.34 1.42 -2.99
C GLY A 9 14.48 2.18 -2.00
N CYS A 10 13.18 2.35 -2.27
CA CYS A 10 12.24 3.11 -1.44
C CYS A 10 12.20 2.61 0.02
N TYR A 11 12.35 1.30 0.22
CA TYR A 11 12.38 0.64 1.53
C TYR A 11 13.57 1.07 2.41
N ASN A 12 14.61 1.70 1.84
CA ASN A 12 15.74 2.22 2.61
C ASN A 12 15.36 3.47 3.43
N CYS A 13 14.37 4.23 2.96
CA CYS A 13 13.93 5.46 3.60
C CYS A 13 12.53 5.34 4.21
N HIS A 14 11.69 4.44 3.69
CA HIS A 14 10.31 4.23 4.13
C HIS A 14 10.13 2.81 4.69
N SER A 15 9.50 2.71 5.85
CA SER A 15 8.99 1.43 6.35
C SER A 15 7.57 1.17 5.81
N GLN A 16 7.15 -0.09 5.84
CA GLN A 16 5.78 -0.53 5.57
C GLN A 16 5.28 -1.45 6.68
N MET A 17 5.55 -1.11 7.92
CA MET A 17 5.08 -1.85 9.08
C MET A 17 4.82 -0.92 10.25
N ILE A 18 3.58 -0.88 10.71
CA ILE A 18 3.17 -0.16 11.91
C ILE A 18 3.20 -1.15 13.06
N ARG A 19 4.02 -0.89 14.07
CA ARG A 19 4.15 -1.73 15.27
C ARG A 19 2.95 -1.52 16.20
N PRO A 20 2.57 -2.50 17.05
CA PRO A 20 1.48 -2.37 18.02
C PRO A 20 1.89 -1.51 19.22
N ILE A 21 2.35 -0.30 18.95
CA ILE A 21 2.81 0.69 19.92
C ILE A 21 1.92 1.92 19.81
N ILE A 22 1.46 2.46 20.93
CA ILE A 22 0.49 3.56 20.97
C ILE A 22 0.96 4.79 20.14
N SER A 23 2.23 5.13 20.20
CA SER A 23 2.77 6.27 19.43
C SER A 23 2.68 6.07 17.93
N GLU A 24 2.87 4.82 17.45
CA GLU A 24 2.80 4.50 16.02
C GLU A 24 1.35 4.40 15.53
N THR A 25 0.50 3.72 16.30
CA THR A 25 -0.90 3.56 15.93
C THR A 25 -1.65 4.90 15.93
N LYS A 26 -1.29 5.82 16.83
CA LYS A 26 -1.82 7.20 16.80
C LYS A 26 -1.35 8.00 15.60
N ARG A 27 -0.12 7.75 15.12
CA ARG A 27 0.47 8.50 14.01
C ARG A 27 0.08 7.97 12.64
N TYR A 28 0.04 6.65 12.46
CA TYR A 28 -0.08 5.99 11.17
C TYR A 28 -1.37 5.17 11.00
N GLY A 29 -2.13 4.97 12.06
CA GLY A 29 -3.32 4.12 12.05
C GLY A 29 -3.08 2.73 12.63
N GLU A 30 -3.97 1.79 12.36
CA GLU A 30 -3.93 0.45 12.93
C GLU A 30 -2.61 -0.27 12.65
N TYR A 31 -2.09 -1.03 13.62
CA TYR A 31 -0.86 -1.80 13.46
C TYR A 31 -0.98 -2.86 12.36
N SER A 32 0.16 -3.16 11.73
CA SER A 32 0.22 -4.08 10.60
C SER A 32 -0.08 -5.51 11.02
N LYS A 33 -0.88 -6.21 10.19
CA LYS A 33 -1.28 -7.60 10.38
C LYS A 33 -0.63 -8.49 9.31
N PRO A 34 -0.31 -9.76 9.61
CA PRO A 34 0.37 -10.65 8.66
C PRO A 34 -0.35 -10.79 7.31
N GLY A 35 -1.69 -10.77 7.31
CA GLY A 35 -2.50 -10.90 6.10
C GLY A 35 -2.32 -9.77 5.08
N GLU A 36 -1.86 -8.60 5.50
CA GLU A 36 -1.62 -7.47 4.61
C GLU A 36 -0.43 -7.68 3.67
N SER A 37 0.50 -8.54 4.04
CA SER A 37 1.74 -8.80 3.30
C SER A 37 1.73 -10.12 2.53
N VAL A 38 0.57 -10.75 2.33
CA VAL A 38 0.45 -12.07 1.66
C VAL A 38 1.01 -12.06 0.24
N TYR A 39 0.91 -10.92 -0.45
CA TYR A 39 1.40 -10.75 -1.82
C TYR A 39 2.83 -10.23 -1.90
N ASP A 40 3.51 -10.00 -0.76
CA ASP A 40 4.87 -9.48 -0.69
C ASP A 40 5.87 -10.57 -0.28
N HIS A 41 6.66 -11.05 -1.23
CA HIS A 41 7.80 -11.93 -1.00
C HIS A 41 9.06 -11.36 -1.65
N PRO A 42 10.05 -10.92 -0.84
CA PRO A 42 10.03 -10.72 0.61
C PRO A 42 9.15 -9.55 1.05
N PHE A 43 8.77 -9.54 2.32
CA PHE A 43 8.06 -8.43 2.95
C PHE A 43 8.90 -7.15 2.88
N GLN A 44 8.22 -6.02 2.57
CA GLN A 44 8.87 -4.72 2.43
C GLN A 44 8.77 -3.89 3.71
N TRP A 45 8.84 -4.51 4.87
CA TRP A 45 8.61 -3.84 6.15
C TRP A 45 9.57 -2.67 6.40
N GLY A 46 10.87 -2.84 6.13
CA GLY A 46 11.87 -1.83 6.38
C GLY A 46 12.04 -1.53 7.87
N SER A 47 13.19 -0.96 8.23
CA SER A 47 13.50 -0.61 9.62
C SER A 47 13.78 0.88 9.82
N ARG A 48 13.76 1.66 8.75
CA ARG A 48 14.08 3.08 8.77
C ARG A 48 12.86 3.90 8.35
N ARG A 49 12.72 5.07 8.96
CA ARG A 49 11.70 6.07 8.67
C ARG A 49 12.37 7.44 8.49
N ILE A 50 13.22 7.55 7.46
CA ILE A 50 13.72 8.84 6.99
C ILE A 50 12.53 9.61 6.40
N GLY A 51 11.70 8.94 5.61
CA GLY A 51 10.35 9.35 5.28
C GLY A 51 9.30 8.66 6.18
N PRO A 52 8.00 8.95 5.99
CA PRO A 52 6.92 8.33 6.76
C PRO A 52 6.79 6.83 6.45
N ASP A 53 6.14 6.10 7.36
CA ASP A 53 5.68 4.74 7.10
C ASP A 53 4.59 4.74 6.02
N LEU A 54 4.66 3.80 5.08
CA LEU A 54 3.77 3.71 3.92
C LEU A 54 2.70 2.61 4.04
N ALA A 55 2.66 1.85 5.15
CA ALA A 55 1.73 0.73 5.29
C ALA A 55 0.24 1.15 5.15
N ARG A 56 -0.09 2.42 5.32
CA ARG A 56 -1.45 2.97 5.25
C ARG A 56 -1.56 4.14 4.27
N ILE A 57 -0.67 4.21 3.29
CA ILE A 57 -0.68 5.35 2.36
C ILE A 57 -1.80 5.27 1.32
N GLY A 58 -2.31 4.10 1.02
CA GLY A 58 -3.37 3.91 0.03
C GLY A 58 -4.62 4.73 0.37
N GLY A 59 -5.08 5.53 -0.57
CA GLY A 59 -6.23 6.43 -0.41
C GLY A 59 -5.98 7.68 0.45
N VAL A 60 -4.79 7.86 1.03
CA VAL A 60 -4.48 9.04 1.86
C VAL A 60 -4.12 10.25 1.01
N ARG A 61 -3.55 10.03 -0.14
CA ARG A 61 -3.17 11.06 -1.11
C ARG A 61 -3.74 10.70 -2.48
N SER A 62 -4.02 11.73 -3.29
CA SER A 62 -4.50 11.50 -4.65
C SER A 62 -3.40 10.95 -5.58
N ASP A 63 -3.80 10.43 -6.73
CA ASP A 63 -2.87 9.91 -7.73
C ASP A 63 -1.97 11.03 -8.26
N SER A 64 -2.53 12.21 -8.52
CA SER A 64 -1.79 13.38 -8.98
C SER A 64 -0.78 13.88 -7.94
N TRP A 65 -1.13 13.86 -6.66
CA TRP A 65 -0.20 14.18 -5.58
C TRP A 65 1.02 13.24 -5.59
N HIS A 66 0.80 11.94 -5.72
CA HIS A 66 1.89 10.97 -5.80
C HIS A 66 2.79 11.20 -7.01
N ILE A 67 2.21 11.46 -8.18
CA ILE A 67 2.96 11.74 -9.40
C ILE A 67 3.82 13.00 -9.24
N SER A 68 3.24 14.09 -8.75
CA SER A 68 3.94 15.34 -8.46
C SER A 68 5.07 15.14 -7.44
N HIS A 69 4.78 14.38 -6.37
CA HIS A 69 5.75 14.11 -5.31
C HIS A 69 6.95 13.28 -5.81
N PHE A 70 6.75 12.34 -6.74
CA PHE A 70 7.87 11.63 -7.37
C PHE A 70 8.71 12.52 -8.28
N TYR A 71 8.08 13.46 -8.95
CA TYR A 71 8.80 14.37 -9.82
C TYR A 71 9.58 15.44 -9.02
N ASP A 72 8.90 16.13 -8.15
CA ASP A 72 9.48 17.16 -7.28
C ASP A 72 8.95 17.05 -5.84
N PRO A 73 9.63 16.27 -4.98
CA PRO A 73 9.20 16.11 -3.59
C PRO A 73 9.15 17.42 -2.80
N ARG A 74 9.98 18.41 -3.18
CA ARG A 74 10.01 19.71 -2.49
C ARG A 74 8.87 20.62 -2.92
N GLY A 75 8.33 20.42 -4.11
CA GLY A 75 7.11 21.09 -4.56
C GLY A 75 5.90 20.77 -3.71
N GLU A 76 5.84 19.55 -3.15
CA GLU A 76 4.77 19.12 -2.25
C GLU A 76 5.10 19.30 -0.76
N VAL A 77 6.38 19.19 -0.40
CA VAL A 77 6.87 19.30 0.98
C VAL A 77 8.21 20.07 0.99
N ASP A 78 8.20 21.34 1.29
CA ASP A 78 9.33 22.27 1.17
C ASP A 78 10.66 21.76 1.76
N GLN A 79 10.60 21.06 2.89
CA GLN A 79 11.77 20.53 3.60
C GLN A 79 12.09 19.07 3.25
N SER A 80 11.51 18.54 2.17
CA SER A 80 11.73 17.16 1.78
C SER A 80 13.20 16.92 1.42
N ILE A 81 13.76 15.84 1.97
CA ILE A 81 15.08 15.31 1.60
C ILE A 81 14.96 14.14 0.63
N MET A 82 13.74 13.77 0.26
CA MET A 82 13.50 12.73 -0.75
C MET A 82 14.08 13.18 -2.10
N PRO A 83 14.85 12.34 -2.79
CA PRO A 83 15.32 12.68 -4.14
C PRO A 83 14.16 12.68 -5.13
N SER A 84 14.31 13.45 -6.22
CA SER A 84 13.38 13.35 -7.36
C SER A 84 13.51 12.01 -8.06
N TYR A 85 12.40 11.46 -8.49
CA TYR A 85 12.29 10.23 -9.30
C TYR A 85 11.68 10.54 -10.67
N GLY A 86 11.96 11.71 -11.23
CA GLY A 86 11.40 12.18 -12.51
C GLY A 86 11.59 11.24 -13.70
N TRP A 87 12.58 10.31 -13.64
CA TRP A 87 12.75 9.29 -14.68
C TRP A 87 11.62 8.27 -14.72
N LEU A 88 10.87 8.06 -13.62
CA LEU A 88 9.71 7.15 -13.61
C LEU A 88 8.59 7.60 -14.55
N LEU A 89 8.48 8.91 -14.82
CA LEU A 89 7.53 9.48 -15.76
C LEU A 89 7.94 9.24 -17.24
N LYS A 90 9.21 8.89 -17.49
CA LYS A 90 9.76 8.70 -18.83
C LYS A 90 9.96 7.23 -19.20
N LYS A 91 10.23 6.40 -18.21
CA LYS A 91 10.45 4.95 -18.40
C LYS A 91 9.14 4.23 -18.58
N LYS A 92 9.10 3.32 -19.54
CA LYS A 92 7.89 2.54 -19.86
C LYS A 92 7.79 1.27 -19.01
N ILE A 93 6.55 0.82 -18.79
CA ILE A 93 6.24 -0.44 -18.13
C ILE A 93 6.45 -1.59 -19.13
N ASP A 94 7.03 -2.69 -18.66
CA ASP A 94 7.04 -3.96 -19.39
C ASP A 94 5.85 -4.84 -18.94
N TYR A 95 4.67 -4.57 -19.50
CA TYR A 95 3.44 -5.32 -19.22
C TYR A 95 3.58 -6.82 -19.52
N LYS A 96 4.33 -7.18 -20.57
CA LYS A 96 4.50 -8.58 -21.00
C LYS A 96 5.22 -9.43 -19.95
N SER A 97 6.02 -8.81 -19.10
CA SER A 97 6.74 -9.52 -18.02
C SER A 97 5.86 -9.83 -16.79
N ILE A 98 4.69 -9.20 -16.64
CA ILE A 98 3.86 -9.30 -15.44
C ILE A 98 3.44 -10.74 -15.14
N PRO A 99 2.87 -11.53 -16.10
CA PRO A 99 2.48 -12.91 -15.81
C PRO A 99 3.65 -13.80 -15.36
N LEU A 100 4.83 -13.60 -15.92
CA LEU A 100 6.02 -14.35 -15.53
C LEU A 100 6.45 -14.02 -14.10
N ARG A 101 6.40 -12.74 -13.73
CA ARG A 101 6.71 -12.28 -12.36
C ARG A 101 5.70 -12.82 -11.34
N MET A 102 4.40 -12.85 -11.69
CA MET A 102 3.36 -13.45 -10.85
C MET A 102 3.58 -14.94 -10.66
N LYS A 103 3.93 -15.67 -11.71
CA LYS A 103 4.29 -17.11 -11.62
C LYS A 103 5.51 -17.34 -10.71
N ALA A 104 6.54 -16.50 -10.81
CA ALA A 104 7.71 -16.58 -9.96
C ALA A 104 7.36 -16.31 -8.47
N ASN A 105 6.53 -15.31 -8.20
CA ASN A 105 6.04 -15.04 -6.83
C ASN A 105 5.16 -16.19 -6.32
N ARG A 106 4.30 -16.79 -7.16
CA ARG A 106 3.51 -17.96 -6.78
C ARG A 106 4.39 -19.15 -6.39
N ALA A 107 5.49 -19.36 -7.08
CA ALA A 107 6.44 -20.43 -6.75
C ALA A 107 7.08 -20.28 -5.36
N VAL A 108 7.12 -19.08 -4.81
CA VAL A 108 7.60 -18.80 -3.44
C VAL A 108 6.45 -18.60 -2.43
N GLY A 109 5.21 -18.96 -2.78
CA GLY A 109 4.09 -19.02 -1.86
C GLY A 109 3.09 -17.86 -1.95
N VAL A 110 3.21 -16.93 -2.90
CA VAL A 110 2.18 -15.89 -3.10
C VAL A 110 0.93 -16.54 -3.73
N PRO A 111 -0.28 -16.32 -3.18
CA PRO A 111 -1.49 -17.05 -3.58
C PRO A 111 -2.13 -16.47 -4.86
N TYR A 112 -1.39 -16.36 -5.94
CA TYR A 112 -1.95 -15.99 -7.24
C TYR A 112 -2.67 -17.18 -7.89
N THR A 113 -3.91 -16.97 -8.33
CA THR A 113 -4.67 -17.96 -9.10
C THR A 113 -4.23 -18.00 -10.56
N ASP A 114 -4.59 -19.08 -11.28
CA ASP A 114 -4.32 -19.17 -12.71
C ASP A 114 -5.09 -18.11 -13.50
N GLU A 115 -6.29 -17.77 -13.08
CA GLU A 115 -7.12 -16.72 -13.67
C GLU A 115 -6.45 -15.34 -13.54
N GLN A 116 -6.02 -14.96 -12.33
CA GLN A 116 -5.29 -13.70 -12.09
C GLN A 116 -4.02 -13.58 -12.94
N ILE A 117 -3.33 -14.70 -13.18
CA ILE A 117 -2.14 -14.70 -14.01
C ILE A 117 -2.51 -14.57 -15.50
N ALA A 118 -3.63 -15.15 -15.92
CA ALA A 118 -4.09 -15.10 -17.30
C ALA A 118 -4.56 -13.68 -17.69
N THR A 119 -5.26 -12.97 -16.80
CA THR A 119 -5.79 -11.62 -17.04
C THR A 119 -4.81 -10.50 -16.68
N ALA A 120 -3.65 -10.84 -16.11
CA ALA A 120 -2.72 -9.90 -15.47
C ALA A 120 -2.29 -8.70 -16.33
N ILE A 121 -2.17 -8.87 -17.65
CA ILE A 121 -1.81 -7.77 -18.56
C ILE A 121 -3.01 -6.83 -18.71
N GLU A 122 -4.18 -7.37 -19.05
CA GLU A 122 -5.41 -6.61 -19.25
C GLU A 122 -5.80 -5.84 -17.98
N ASP A 123 -5.73 -6.49 -16.81
CA ASP A 123 -6.01 -5.89 -15.52
C ASP A 123 -5.04 -4.72 -15.23
N ALA A 124 -3.75 -4.92 -15.52
CA ALA A 124 -2.74 -3.88 -15.29
C ALA A 124 -2.89 -2.69 -16.25
N GLU A 125 -3.23 -2.93 -17.52
CA GLU A 125 -3.49 -1.87 -18.51
C GLU A 125 -4.76 -1.10 -18.14
N THR A 126 -5.82 -1.78 -17.71
CA THR A 126 -7.07 -1.16 -17.26
C THR A 126 -6.82 -0.28 -16.03
N GLN A 127 -6.13 -0.81 -15.01
CA GLN A 127 -5.77 -0.03 -13.83
C GLN A 127 -4.91 1.19 -14.17
N ALA A 128 -3.97 1.05 -15.09
CA ALA A 128 -3.11 2.14 -15.50
C ALA A 128 -3.92 3.25 -16.23
N ALA A 129 -4.86 2.87 -17.09
CA ALA A 129 -5.75 3.81 -17.76
C ALA A 129 -6.65 4.56 -16.76
N GLU A 130 -7.18 3.88 -15.73
CA GLU A 130 -7.98 4.50 -14.69
C GLU A 130 -7.19 5.52 -13.85
N ILE A 131 -5.94 5.18 -13.46
CA ILE A 131 -5.07 6.10 -12.73
C ILE A 131 -4.73 7.31 -13.59
N ASN A 132 -4.41 7.09 -14.86
CA ASN A 132 -4.12 8.19 -15.80
C ASN A 132 -5.33 9.09 -16.01
N ALA A 133 -6.54 8.54 -16.12
CA ALA A 133 -7.77 9.31 -16.23
C ALA A 133 -8.00 10.19 -14.99
N ARG A 134 -7.85 9.64 -13.76
CA ARG A 134 -7.95 10.42 -12.52
C ARG A 134 -6.90 11.51 -12.45
N PHE A 135 -5.65 11.23 -12.87
CA PHE A 135 -4.60 12.24 -12.95
C PHE A 135 -4.96 13.40 -13.87
N LEU A 136 -5.51 13.11 -15.05
CA LEU A 136 -5.94 14.14 -16.01
C LEU A 136 -7.14 14.94 -15.52
N GLU A 137 -8.07 14.32 -14.77
CA GLU A 137 -9.22 15.02 -14.16
C GLU A 137 -8.79 15.96 -13.04
N GLU A 138 -7.89 15.53 -12.18
CA GLU A 138 -7.41 16.31 -11.03
C GLU A 138 -6.57 17.51 -11.42
N LYS A 139 -5.89 17.47 -12.58
CA LYS A 139 -5.07 18.53 -13.19
C LYS A 139 -4.23 19.36 -12.20
N GLN A 140 -3.72 18.71 -11.17
CA GLN A 140 -2.89 19.36 -10.16
C GLN A 140 -1.41 19.10 -10.46
N GLY A 141 -0.67 20.15 -10.77
CA GLY A 141 0.77 20.11 -10.93
C GLY A 141 1.29 20.68 -12.25
N PRO A 142 2.59 20.92 -12.39
CA PRO A 142 3.22 21.50 -13.56
C PRO A 142 3.25 20.61 -14.81
N PHE A 143 2.63 19.40 -14.75
CA PHE A 143 2.77 18.34 -15.75
C PHE A 143 1.62 18.23 -16.74
N VAL A 144 0.63 19.11 -16.66
CA VAL A 144 -0.59 19.02 -17.48
C VAL A 144 -0.32 19.29 -18.96
N THR A 145 0.80 19.92 -19.31
CA THR A 145 1.15 20.19 -20.70
C THR A 145 2.66 20.16 -20.90
N TYR A 146 3.17 19.06 -21.42
CA TYR A 146 4.46 19.06 -22.11
C TYR A 146 4.19 19.42 -23.57
N ASP A 147 4.66 20.57 -24.05
CA ASP A 147 4.49 21.09 -25.41
C ASP A 147 3.03 21.22 -25.93
N GLY A 148 2.04 21.38 -25.03
CA GLY A 148 0.65 21.60 -25.41
C GLY A 148 -0.15 20.32 -25.71
N GLU A 149 0.44 19.14 -25.55
CA GLU A 149 -0.24 17.85 -25.61
C GLU A 149 -0.59 17.34 -24.20
N GLU A 150 -1.71 16.65 -24.05
CA GLU A 150 -2.05 15.97 -22.81
C GLU A 150 -1.01 14.89 -22.52
N LEU A 151 -0.44 14.90 -21.30
CA LEU A 151 0.57 13.94 -20.90
C LEU A 151 -0.09 12.59 -20.59
N ASP A 152 0.04 11.64 -21.50
CA ASP A 152 -0.37 10.25 -21.24
C ASP A 152 0.72 9.50 -20.47
N LEU A 153 0.40 9.15 -19.23
CA LEU A 153 1.29 8.41 -18.33
C LEU A 153 0.94 6.92 -18.22
N SER A 154 -0.12 6.42 -18.90
CA SER A 154 -0.69 5.08 -18.72
C SER A 154 0.34 3.94 -18.90
N ASP A 155 1.36 4.13 -19.73
CA ASP A 155 2.42 3.15 -19.96
C ASP A 155 3.73 3.42 -19.21
N THR A 156 3.73 4.36 -18.27
CA THR A 156 4.93 4.79 -17.55
C THR A 156 5.10 4.10 -16.19
N GLN A 157 6.35 4.00 -15.74
CA GLN A 157 6.67 3.37 -14.45
C GLN A 157 6.08 4.10 -13.25
N VAL A 158 5.84 5.42 -13.36
CA VAL A 158 5.21 6.18 -12.27
C VAL A 158 3.81 5.67 -11.97
N ILE A 159 3.01 5.34 -13.00
CA ILE A 159 1.66 4.79 -12.81
C ILE A 159 1.72 3.45 -12.07
N ALA A 160 2.64 2.57 -12.43
CA ALA A 160 2.82 1.30 -11.72
C ALA A 160 3.24 1.51 -10.25
N MET A 161 4.03 2.54 -9.96
CA MET A 161 4.40 2.90 -8.59
C MET A 161 3.19 3.43 -7.82
N VAL A 162 2.40 4.32 -8.41
CA VAL A 162 1.15 4.84 -7.81
C VAL A 162 0.17 3.70 -7.52
N ALA A 163 -0.05 2.80 -8.49
CA ALA A 163 -0.90 1.62 -8.31
C ALA A 163 -0.47 0.76 -7.10
N TYR A 164 0.83 0.59 -6.89
CA TYR A 164 1.36 -0.14 -5.75
C TYR A 164 1.10 0.59 -4.43
N LEU A 165 1.39 1.90 -4.37
CA LEU A 165 1.19 2.68 -3.15
C LEU A 165 -0.29 2.81 -2.77
N GLN A 166 -1.17 3.02 -3.75
CA GLN A 166 -2.63 3.12 -3.51
C GLN A 166 -3.24 1.81 -3.00
N ARG A 167 -2.57 0.69 -3.18
CA ARG A 167 -3.00 -0.58 -2.61
C ARG A 167 -2.64 -0.73 -1.14
N LEU A 168 -1.55 -0.13 -0.67
CA LEU A 168 -1.03 -0.34 0.68
C LEU A 168 -2.06 0.05 1.76
N GLY A 169 -2.36 -0.89 2.64
CA GLY A 169 -3.33 -0.72 3.73
C GLY A 169 -4.79 -0.95 3.34
N THR A 170 -5.11 -1.22 2.08
CA THR A 170 -6.50 -1.48 1.65
C THR A 170 -6.96 -2.91 1.96
N ASP A 171 -6.04 -3.83 2.20
CA ASP A 171 -6.35 -5.23 2.49
C ASP A 171 -6.79 -5.47 3.95
N LEU A 172 -6.71 -4.46 4.83
CA LEU A 172 -7.20 -4.55 6.23
C LEU A 172 -8.68 -4.89 6.34
N ALA A 173 -9.49 -4.40 5.42
CA ALA A 173 -10.93 -4.56 5.43
C ALA A 173 -11.42 -5.77 4.63
N LYS A 174 -10.53 -6.47 3.92
CA LYS A 174 -10.89 -7.66 3.16
C LYS A 174 -10.82 -8.88 4.09
N PRO A 175 -11.91 -9.68 4.21
CA PRO A 175 -11.82 -10.96 4.88
C PRO A 175 -10.76 -11.80 4.16
N ALA A 176 -9.95 -12.54 4.92
CA ALA A 176 -9.05 -13.52 4.34
C ALA A 176 -9.86 -14.43 3.40
N PRO A 177 -9.32 -14.87 2.25
CA PRO A 177 -9.95 -15.91 1.45
C PRO A 177 -10.19 -17.08 2.40
N VAL A 178 -11.44 -17.46 2.57
CA VAL A 178 -11.80 -18.67 3.31
C VAL A 178 -11.44 -19.81 2.35
N GLU A 179 -10.23 -20.34 2.45
CA GLU A 179 -9.99 -21.70 2.00
C GLU A 179 -10.91 -22.54 2.86
N ASP A 180 -11.70 -23.40 2.22
CA ASP A 180 -12.61 -24.30 2.90
C ASP A 180 -11.86 -24.99 4.05
N ALA A 181 -12.01 -24.46 5.25
CA ALA A 181 -11.52 -25.09 6.45
C ALA A 181 -12.29 -26.41 6.57
N PRO A 182 -11.62 -27.56 6.79
CA PRO A 182 -12.33 -28.79 7.05
C PRO A 182 -13.28 -28.50 8.22
N GLU A 183 -14.55 -28.89 8.05
CA GLU A 183 -15.57 -28.81 9.10
C GLU A 183 -15.02 -29.55 10.32
N GLU A 184 -14.58 -28.82 11.33
CA GLU A 184 -14.27 -29.40 12.63
C GLU A 184 -15.60 -29.78 13.28
N ASP A 185 -15.85 -31.07 13.32
CA ASP A 185 -16.96 -31.70 14.04
C ASP A 185 -16.98 -31.23 15.50
N GLY A 186 -17.99 -30.48 15.85
CA GLY A 186 -18.60 -30.52 17.16
C GLY A 186 -17.90 -29.84 18.34
N VAL A 187 -17.54 -28.55 18.25
CA VAL A 187 -17.30 -27.75 19.44
C VAL A 187 -18.43 -26.73 19.61
N THR A 188 -19.32 -27.01 20.55
CA THR A 188 -20.37 -26.09 20.99
C THR A 188 -19.71 -24.81 21.55
N PRO A 189 -20.09 -23.61 21.13
CA PRO A 189 -19.57 -22.39 21.71
C PRO A 189 -19.94 -22.31 23.19
N ALA A 190 -18.96 -22.06 24.05
CA ALA A 190 -19.21 -21.76 25.45
C ALA A 190 -19.97 -20.43 25.56
N GLU A 191 -21.04 -20.40 26.36
CA GLU A 191 -21.79 -19.20 26.65
C GLU A 191 -20.89 -18.10 27.25
N PRO A 192 -21.12 -16.84 26.92
CA PRO A 192 -20.35 -15.73 27.50
C PRO A 192 -20.64 -15.63 29.00
N THR A 193 -19.60 -15.82 29.80
CA THR A 193 -19.66 -15.55 31.25
C THR A 193 -19.90 -14.06 31.47
N GLU A 194 -20.97 -13.74 32.19
CA GLU A 194 -21.28 -12.38 32.65
C GLU A 194 -20.08 -11.79 33.41
N THR A 195 -19.59 -10.66 32.93
CA THR A 195 -18.59 -9.86 33.65
C THR A 195 -19.26 -9.21 34.83
N VAL A 196 -18.89 -9.68 36.05
CA VAL A 196 -19.23 -9.01 37.30
C VAL A 196 -18.58 -7.63 37.31
N ALA A 197 -19.39 -6.59 37.30
CA ALA A 197 -18.94 -5.22 37.50
C ALA A 197 -18.37 -5.11 38.94
N ALA A 198 -17.06 -4.89 39.05
CA ALA A 198 -16.45 -4.53 40.33
C ALA A 198 -16.66 -3.06 40.59
N ASP A 199 -17.51 -2.82 41.58
CA ASP A 199 -17.73 -1.55 42.26
C ASP A 199 -16.45 -1.18 43.04
N THR A 200 -15.74 -0.16 42.62
CA THR A 200 -14.63 0.46 43.36
C THR A 200 -14.68 1.96 43.24
N ASP A 201 -15.75 2.54 43.75
CA ASP A 201 -15.73 3.90 44.29
C ASP A 201 -15.61 3.79 45.82
N GLU A 202 -14.65 4.45 46.36
CA GLU A 202 -14.40 4.89 47.74
C GLU A 202 -13.03 4.45 48.26
N LYS A 203 -12.08 5.39 48.14
CA LYS A 203 -11.02 5.75 49.10
C LYS A 203 -9.75 6.23 48.44
N LEU A 204 -9.72 7.49 48.09
CA LEU A 204 -8.47 8.29 47.97
C LEU A 204 -8.77 9.79 48.20
N SER A 205 -9.36 10.08 49.35
CA SER A 205 -9.25 11.37 49.98
C SER A 205 -8.69 11.14 51.38
N GLU A 206 -7.38 11.27 51.54
CA GLU A 206 -6.63 11.59 52.74
C GLU A 206 -5.21 11.03 52.63
N ALA A 207 -4.29 11.89 52.11
CA ALA A 207 -2.90 11.99 52.51
C ALA A 207 -2.18 13.00 51.61
N ARG A 208 -2.16 14.22 52.11
CA ARG A 208 -1.13 15.25 52.06
C ARG A 208 -0.08 15.18 50.95
#